data_6c5f2ba30ec1380b2c8558040eb86061
#
_entry.id   6c5f2ba30ec1380b2c8558040eb86061
#
_cell.length_a   1.000
_cell.length_b   1.000
_cell.length_c   1.000
_cell.angle_alpha   90.00
_cell.angle_beta   90.00
_cell.angle_gamma   90.00
#
_symmetry.space_group_name_H-M   'P 1'
#
loop_
_entity.id
_entity.type
_entity.pdbx_description
1 polymer ?
#
loop_
_entity_poly.entity_id
_entity_poly.type
_entity_poly.pdbx_seq_one_letter_code
_entity_poly.pdbx_strand_id
1 'polypeptide(L)'
;MFSQLQPVATDPILGLMAAYKEDPNPLKVDLGVGVYKDEQGHTAVLDCVKKAEKLRLDHEDSKTYIGMAGDLSFNRHIEQLAFGPHKVLLEGRVTTAHTPGGTGALRVAAEFIKKANPDATIWVTSPTWANHISLFQAAGLKVKEYSYYDYSTKGLNEEAM
;
A
#
# COMPACT_ATOMS: atom_id res chain seq x y z
N MET A 1 26.43 11.07 -17.98
CA MET A 1 25.60 9.97 -17.43
C MET A 1 24.20 10.49 -17.02
N PHE A 2 24.09 11.60 -16.29
CA PHE A 2 22.78 12.11 -15.81
C PHE A 2 22.11 13.12 -16.75
N SER A 3 22.79 13.56 -17.82
CA SER A 3 22.26 14.53 -18.78
C SER A 3 21.03 14.07 -19.59
N GLN A 4 20.74 12.79 -19.56
CA GLN A 4 19.55 12.21 -20.22
C GLN A 4 18.34 12.10 -19.30
N LEU A 5 18.51 12.38 -18.00
CA LEU A 5 17.39 12.38 -17.06
C LEU A 5 16.55 13.62 -17.27
N GLN A 6 15.24 13.40 -17.39
CA GLN A 6 14.25 14.48 -17.42
C GLN A 6 13.64 14.67 -16.03
N PRO A 7 13.31 15.89 -15.63
CA PRO A 7 12.58 16.14 -14.41
C PRO A 7 11.24 15.40 -14.46
N VAL A 8 10.92 14.68 -13.40
CA VAL A 8 9.59 14.05 -13.24
C VAL A 8 8.62 15.10 -12.67
N ALA A 9 7.39 15.10 -13.15
CA ALA A 9 6.35 15.96 -12.60
C ALA A 9 6.17 15.70 -11.10
N THR A 10 5.89 16.75 -10.33
CA THR A 10 5.60 16.65 -8.90
C THR A 10 4.44 15.68 -8.67
N ASP A 11 4.57 14.81 -7.67
CA ASP A 11 3.47 13.92 -7.28
C ASP A 11 2.22 14.73 -6.97
N PRO A 12 1.08 14.47 -7.63
CA PRO A 12 -0.13 15.26 -7.46
C PRO A 12 -0.65 15.29 -6.02
N ILE A 13 -0.46 14.19 -5.27
CA ILE A 13 -0.91 14.06 -3.88
C ILE A 13 -0.05 14.95 -2.97
N LEU A 14 1.27 14.91 -3.13
CA LEU A 14 2.17 15.76 -2.34
C LEU A 14 1.98 17.25 -2.68
N GLY A 15 1.72 17.58 -3.93
CA GLY A 15 1.38 18.94 -4.36
C GLY A 15 0.07 19.43 -3.73
N LEU A 16 -0.94 18.57 -3.64
CA LEU A 16 -2.22 18.89 -3.00
C LEU A 16 -2.07 19.12 -1.49
N MET A 17 -1.23 18.33 -0.82
CA MET A 17 -0.93 18.53 0.61
C MET A 17 -0.28 19.89 0.89
N ALA A 18 0.63 20.33 0.02
CA ALA A 18 1.25 21.65 0.13
C ALA A 18 0.21 22.76 -0.07
N ALA A 19 -0.61 22.67 -1.11
CA ALA A 19 -1.69 23.62 -1.38
C ALA A 19 -2.70 23.69 -0.23
N TYR A 20 -3.07 22.56 0.35
CA TYR A 20 -3.95 22.53 1.53
C TYR A 20 -3.37 23.30 2.72
N LYS A 21 -2.06 23.17 2.98
CA LYS A 21 -1.41 23.90 4.09
C LYS A 21 -1.42 25.41 3.86
N GLU A 22 -1.24 25.84 2.63
CA GLU A 22 -1.16 27.26 2.25
C GLU A 22 -2.54 27.92 2.15
N ASP A 23 -3.61 27.16 1.94
CA ASP A 23 -4.96 27.69 1.84
C ASP A 23 -5.42 28.29 3.19
N PRO A 24 -5.76 29.60 3.26
CA PRO A 24 -6.22 30.24 4.48
C PRO A 24 -7.67 29.95 4.84
N ASN A 25 -8.43 29.24 4.00
CA ASN A 25 -9.85 28.99 4.23
C ASN A 25 -10.07 28.14 5.49
N PRO A 26 -10.77 28.64 6.53
CA PRO A 26 -11.00 27.89 7.77
C PRO A 26 -11.96 26.70 7.59
N LEU A 27 -12.73 26.67 6.51
CA LEU A 27 -13.68 25.60 6.18
C LEU A 27 -13.08 24.51 5.27
N LYS A 28 -11.77 24.58 5.00
CA LYS A 28 -11.11 23.58 4.18
C LYS A 28 -11.11 22.19 4.84
N VAL A 29 -11.27 21.15 4.03
CA VAL A 29 -11.24 19.76 4.46
C VAL A 29 -10.13 19.04 3.69
N ASP A 30 -9.24 18.34 4.40
CA ASP A 30 -8.18 17.55 3.80
C ASP A 30 -8.67 16.15 3.46
N LEU A 31 -8.83 15.90 2.16
CA LEU A 31 -9.18 14.60 1.58
C LEU A 31 -8.03 14.05 0.71
N GLY A 32 -6.84 14.64 0.81
CA GLY A 32 -5.71 14.32 -0.08
C GLY A 32 -5.03 12.98 0.21
N VAL A 33 -5.04 12.54 1.47
CA VAL A 33 -4.40 11.27 1.88
C VAL A 33 -5.37 10.44 2.70
N GLY A 34 -5.44 9.15 2.39
CA GLY A 34 -6.26 8.17 3.12
C GLY A 34 -5.66 7.82 4.48
N VAL A 35 -5.76 8.73 5.44
CA VAL A 35 -5.31 8.58 6.83
C VAL A 35 -6.51 8.80 7.74
N TYR A 36 -6.67 7.93 8.74
CA TYR A 36 -7.68 8.13 9.77
C TYR A 36 -7.46 9.47 10.49
N LYS A 37 -8.52 10.23 10.64
CA LYS A 37 -8.55 11.48 11.45
C LYS A 37 -9.74 11.43 12.38
N ASP A 38 -9.52 11.91 13.61
CA ASP A 38 -10.60 12.14 14.56
C ASP A 38 -11.43 13.38 14.19
N GLU A 39 -12.45 13.70 14.99
CA GLU A 39 -13.33 14.86 14.77
C GLU A 39 -12.58 16.21 14.83
N GLN A 40 -11.40 16.24 15.46
CA GLN A 40 -10.52 17.40 15.53
C GLN A 40 -9.47 17.44 14.41
N GLY A 41 -9.50 16.46 13.51
CA GLY A 41 -8.55 16.34 12.39
C GLY A 41 -7.19 15.76 12.77
N HIS A 42 -7.03 15.16 13.94
CA HIS A 42 -5.79 14.55 14.40
C HIS A 42 -5.71 13.08 13.99
N THR A 43 -4.53 12.65 13.60
CA THR A 43 -4.20 11.22 13.41
C THR A 43 -3.63 10.70 14.73
N ALA A 44 -4.47 10.06 15.53
CA ALA A 44 -4.06 9.54 16.83
C ALA A 44 -3.21 8.28 16.69
N VAL A 45 -2.17 8.16 17.50
CA VAL A 45 -1.46 6.90 17.71
C VAL A 45 -2.24 6.06 18.70
N LEU A 46 -2.62 4.84 18.31
CA LEU A 46 -3.37 3.93 19.17
C LEU A 46 -2.56 3.56 20.42
N ASP A 47 -3.24 3.46 21.56
CA ASP A 47 -2.58 3.11 22.85
C ASP A 47 -1.91 1.75 22.82
N CYS A 48 -2.46 0.79 22.09
CA CYS A 48 -1.84 -0.53 21.90
C CYS A 48 -0.51 -0.44 21.15
N VAL A 49 -0.40 0.49 20.17
CA VAL A 49 0.86 0.74 19.45
C VAL A 49 1.91 1.32 20.38
N LYS A 50 1.55 2.36 21.15
CA LYS A 50 2.48 2.94 22.15
C LYS A 50 2.96 1.92 23.18
N LYS A 51 2.06 1.05 23.65
CA LYS A 51 2.43 -0.03 24.58
C LYS A 51 3.37 -1.03 23.91
N ALA A 52 3.13 -1.41 22.67
CA ALA A 52 3.97 -2.33 21.92
C ALA A 52 5.37 -1.73 21.66
N GLU A 53 5.44 -0.45 21.28
CA GLU A 53 6.71 0.26 21.11
C GLU A 53 7.53 0.29 22.41
N LYS A 54 6.87 0.58 23.53
CA LYS A 54 7.52 0.56 24.84
C LYS A 54 8.04 -0.83 25.21
N LEU A 55 7.23 -1.87 25.04
CA LEU A 55 7.65 -3.24 25.27
C LEU A 55 8.86 -3.62 24.42
N ARG A 56 8.85 -3.22 23.15
CA ARG A 56 9.97 -3.46 22.24
C ARG A 56 11.22 -2.71 22.71
N LEU A 57 11.10 -1.44 23.08
CA LEU A 57 12.22 -0.66 23.58
C LEU A 57 12.85 -1.29 24.83
N ASP A 58 12.02 -1.77 25.75
CA ASP A 58 12.45 -2.33 27.04
C ASP A 58 13.10 -3.74 26.91
N HIS A 59 12.73 -4.51 25.87
CA HIS A 59 13.12 -5.94 25.76
C HIS A 59 13.95 -6.28 24.51
N GLU A 60 14.05 -5.34 23.54
CA GLU A 60 14.87 -5.59 22.35
C GLU A 60 16.35 -5.50 22.69
N ASP A 61 17.03 -6.62 22.64
CA ASP A 61 18.44 -6.77 23.00
C ASP A 61 19.38 -6.86 21.79
N SER A 62 18.83 -6.92 20.58
CA SER A 62 19.61 -7.09 19.35
C SER A 62 19.00 -6.35 18.16
N LYS A 63 19.89 -5.83 17.30
CA LYS A 63 19.58 -5.24 15.98
C LYS A 63 20.19 -6.07 14.85
N THR A 64 20.28 -7.37 15.02
CA THR A 64 20.78 -8.27 14.00
C THR A 64 19.84 -8.34 12.77
N TYR A 65 20.36 -8.90 11.68
CA TYR A 65 19.55 -9.15 10.50
C TYR A 65 18.41 -10.12 10.77
N ILE A 66 17.25 -9.84 10.20
CA ILE A 66 16.12 -10.79 10.13
C ILE A 66 16.25 -11.66 8.88
N GLY A 67 15.56 -12.80 8.84
CA GLY A 67 15.52 -13.68 7.67
C GLY A 67 14.91 -13.03 6.43
N MET A 68 15.08 -13.65 5.26
CA MET A 68 14.61 -13.11 3.97
C MET A 68 13.08 -12.91 3.92
N ALA A 69 12.31 -13.74 4.63
CA ALA A 69 10.87 -13.57 4.75
C ALA A 69 10.44 -12.52 5.80
N GLY A 70 11.40 -11.89 6.48
CA GLY A 70 11.15 -10.95 7.56
C GLY A 70 10.96 -11.61 8.91
N ASP A 71 10.29 -10.94 9.84
CA ASP A 71 9.96 -11.45 11.16
C ASP A 71 8.83 -12.48 11.08
N LEU A 72 9.10 -13.73 11.46
CA LEU A 72 8.13 -14.82 11.35
C LEU A 72 6.97 -14.69 12.35
N SER A 73 7.17 -14.00 13.46
CA SER A 73 6.10 -13.74 14.42
C SER A 73 5.14 -12.69 13.88
N PHE A 74 5.69 -11.62 13.30
CA PHE A 74 4.89 -10.63 12.57
C PHE A 74 4.07 -11.28 11.44
N ASN A 75 4.69 -12.11 10.61
CA ASN A 75 4.02 -12.79 9.51
C ASN A 75 2.82 -13.60 10.00
N ARG A 76 2.99 -14.42 11.05
CA ARG A 76 1.89 -15.21 11.64
C ARG A 76 0.74 -14.36 12.18
N HIS A 77 1.06 -13.24 12.86
CA HIS A 77 0.03 -12.37 13.40
C HIS A 77 -0.74 -11.66 12.28
N ILE A 78 -0.07 -11.26 11.20
CA ILE A 78 -0.73 -10.65 10.03
C ILE A 78 -1.62 -11.68 9.31
N GLU A 79 -1.17 -12.93 9.17
CA GLU A 79 -2.00 -14.01 8.62
C GLU A 79 -3.28 -14.21 9.45
N GLN A 80 -3.14 -14.27 10.77
CA GLN A 80 -4.27 -14.39 11.67
C GLN A 80 -5.22 -13.20 11.59
N LEU A 81 -4.68 -11.99 11.50
CA LEU A 81 -5.48 -10.77 11.37
C LEU A 81 -6.23 -10.71 10.03
N ALA A 82 -5.58 -11.09 8.93
CA ALA A 82 -6.15 -11.00 7.59
C ALA A 82 -7.17 -12.10 7.29
N PHE A 83 -6.90 -13.32 7.73
CA PHE A 83 -7.72 -14.49 7.41
C PHE A 83 -8.58 -14.99 8.57
N GLY A 84 -8.32 -14.54 9.81
CA GLY A 84 -9.01 -15.04 11.00
C GLY A 84 -8.87 -16.56 11.13
N PRO A 85 -9.92 -17.26 11.60
CA PRO A 85 -9.91 -18.72 11.74
C PRO A 85 -10.18 -19.45 10.40
N HIS A 86 -9.76 -18.88 9.28
CA HIS A 86 -10.07 -19.45 7.96
C HIS A 86 -9.27 -20.72 7.69
N LYS A 87 -9.92 -21.69 7.06
CA LYS A 87 -9.38 -22.99 6.71
C LYS A 87 -8.04 -22.94 5.95
N VAL A 88 -7.80 -21.92 5.12
CA VAL A 88 -6.54 -21.77 4.35
C VAL A 88 -5.29 -21.72 5.22
N LEU A 89 -5.37 -21.21 6.48
CA LEU A 89 -4.26 -21.20 7.42
C LEU A 89 -3.98 -22.61 7.93
N LEU A 90 -5.03 -23.36 8.25
CA LEU A 90 -4.92 -24.73 8.75
C LEU A 90 -4.35 -25.69 7.70
N GLU A 91 -4.61 -25.41 6.44
CA GLU A 91 -4.13 -26.20 5.29
C GLU A 91 -2.72 -25.81 4.84
N GLY A 92 -2.07 -24.83 5.48
CA GLY A 92 -0.74 -24.36 5.09
C GLY A 92 -0.69 -23.73 3.69
N ARG A 93 -1.79 -23.14 3.23
CA ARG A 93 -1.92 -22.53 1.89
C ARG A 93 -1.54 -21.06 1.85
N VAL A 94 -1.08 -20.51 2.96
CA VAL A 94 -0.67 -19.11 3.07
C VAL A 94 0.83 -19.04 3.35
N THR A 95 1.50 -18.15 2.65
CA THR A 95 2.88 -17.78 2.91
C THR A 95 2.98 -16.27 2.92
N THR A 96 3.62 -15.73 3.93
CA THR A 96 3.74 -14.29 4.15
C THR A 96 5.20 -13.86 4.13
N ALA A 97 5.47 -12.76 3.47
CA ALA A 97 6.76 -12.08 3.51
C ALA A 97 6.59 -10.66 4.03
N HIS A 98 7.37 -10.31 5.03
CA HIS A 98 7.46 -8.95 5.57
C HIS A 98 8.23 -8.06 4.60
N THR A 99 7.65 -6.95 4.21
CA THR A 99 8.21 -6.03 3.21
C THR A 99 8.17 -4.59 3.72
N PRO A 100 9.00 -3.67 3.18
CA PRO A 100 8.95 -2.26 3.55
C PRO A 100 7.71 -1.59 2.94
N GLY A 101 6.59 -1.64 3.67
CA GLY A 101 5.31 -1.03 3.30
C GLY A 101 4.62 -1.66 2.08
N GLY A 102 3.48 -1.07 1.68
CA GLY A 102 2.67 -1.58 0.59
C GLY A 102 3.37 -1.54 -0.78
N THR A 103 4.16 -0.53 -1.06
CA THR A 103 4.95 -0.44 -2.30
C THR A 103 5.94 -1.59 -2.42
N GLY A 104 6.65 -1.92 -1.33
CA GLY A 104 7.54 -3.09 -1.28
C GLY A 104 6.79 -4.40 -1.47
N ALA A 105 5.62 -4.55 -0.84
CA ALA A 105 4.77 -5.72 -0.99
C ALA A 105 4.30 -5.93 -2.43
N LEU A 106 3.79 -4.88 -3.06
CA LEU A 106 3.35 -4.92 -4.45
C LEU A 106 4.50 -5.25 -5.41
N ARG A 107 5.70 -4.69 -5.16
CA ARG A 107 6.87 -4.99 -5.99
C ARG A 107 7.28 -6.47 -5.89
N VAL A 108 7.39 -7.00 -4.68
CA VAL A 108 7.72 -8.42 -4.47
C VAL A 108 6.68 -9.33 -5.10
N ALA A 109 5.39 -9.02 -4.92
CA ALA A 109 4.30 -9.79 -5.54
C ALA A 109 4.36 -9.75 -7.07
N ALA A 110 4.63 -8.57 -7.66
CA ALA A 110 4.74 -8.40 -9.10
C ALA A 110 5.92 -9.20 -9.71
N GLU A 111 7.08 -9.17 -9.07
CA GLU A 111 8.24 -9.97 -9.47
C GLU A 111 7.97 -11.47 -9.37
N PHE A 112 7.29 -11.89 -8.31
CA PHE A 112 6.90 -13.29 -8.13
C PHE A 112 5.94 -13.75 -9.23
N ILE A 113 4.89 -12.94 -9.53
CA ILE A 113 3.95 -13.23 -10.61
C ILE A 113 4.67 -13.30 -11.95
N LYS A 114 5.54 -12.32 -12.25
CA LYS A 114 6.32 -12.28 -13.49
C LYS A 114 7.20 -13.52 -13.66
N LYS A 115 7.80 -13.97 -12.56
CA LYS A 115 8.64 -15.19 -12.56
C LYS A 115 7.81 -16.45 -12.77
N ALA A 116 6.62 -16.52 -12.17
CA ALA A 116 5.72 -17.67 -12.29
C ALA A 116 5.03 -17.73 -13.67
N ASN A 117 4.65 -16.57 -14.22
CA ASN A 117 4.01 -16.42 -15.54
C ASN A 117 4.52 -15.15 -16.24
N PRO A 118 5.52 -15.29 -17.13
CA PRO A 118 6.09 -14.15 -17.86
C PRO A 118 5.10 -13.35 -18.71
N ASP A 119 3.99 -13.94 -19.08
CA ASP A 119 2.94 -13.30 -19.89
C ASP A 119 1.75 -12.77 -19.10
N ALA A 120 1.83 -12.82 -17.77
CA ALA A 120 0.76 -12.36 -16.90
C ALA A 120 0.38 -10.90 -17.19
N THR A 121 -0.91 -10.64 -17.10
CA THR A 121 -1.50 -9.30 -17.17
C THR A 121 -2.08 -8.96 -15.81
N ILE A 122 -1.74 -7.79 -15.29
CA ILE A 122 -2.35 -7.21 -14.10
C ILE A 122 -3.46 -6.26 -14.53
N TRP A 123 -4.63 -6.46 -14.00
CA TRP A 123 -5.75 -5.56 -14.19
C TRP A 123 -5.86 -4.60 -13.01
N VAL A 124 -5.97 -3.32 -13.29
CA VAL A 124 -6.16 -2.26 -12.29
C VAL A 124 -7.45 -1.50 -12.57
N THR A 125 -8.02 -0.92 -11.56
CA THR A 125 -9.22 -0.09 -11.70
C THR A 125 -8.91 1.24 -12.40
N SER A 126 -9.88 1.83 -13.06
CA SER A 126 -9.84 3.23 -13.49
C SER A 126 -10.97 4.00 -12.78
N PRO A 127 -10.67 4.94 -11.85
CA PRO A 127 -9.32 5.35 -11.40
C PRO A 127 -8.61 4.32 -10.50
N THR A 128 -7.30 4.42 -10.44
CA THR A 128 -6.44 3.67 -9.51
C THR A 128 -5.35 4.58 -8.94
N TRP A 129 -4.64 4.11 -7.91
CA TRP A 129 -3.45 4.81 -7.42
C TRP A 129 -2.36 4.82 -8.50
N ALA A 130 -1.87 6.00 -8.86
CA ALA A 130 -0.93 6.18 -9.97
C ALA A 130 0.32 5.29 -9.86
N ASN A 131 0.78 5.03 -8.63
CA ASN A 131 1.94 4.17 -8.38
C ASN A 131 1.72 2.70 -8.77
N HIS A 132 0.48 2.21 -8.82
CA HIS A 132 0.20 0.83 -9.24
C HIS A 132 0.72 0.57 -10.66
N ILE A 133 0.40 1.45 -11.60
CA ILE A 133 0.76 1.29 -13.01
C ILE A 133 2.28 1.29 -13.16
N SER A 134 2.95 2.31 -12.63
CA SER A 134 4.40 2.47 -12.73
C SER A 134 5.15 1.28 -12.10
N LEU A 135 4.67 0.80 -10.96
CA LEU A 135 5.29 -0.30 -10.22
C LEU A 135 5.18 -1.63 -10.98
N PHE A 136 4.00 -1.95 -11.50
CA PHE A 136 3.80 -3.20 -12.24
C PHE A 136 4.52 -3.19 -13.59
N GLN A 137 4.53 -2.04 -14.28
CA GLN A 137 5.31 -1.88 -15.51
C GLN A 137 6.82 -2.01 -15.24
N ALA A 138 7.33 -1.43 -14.15
CA ALA A 138 8.73 -1.57 -13.76
C ALA A 138 9.13 -3.01 -13.40
N ALA A 139 8.19 -3.85 -12.97
CA ALA A 139 8.37 -5.28 -12.80
C ALA A 139 8.24 -6.07 -14.12
N GLY A 140 7.96 -5.40 -15.24
CA GLY A 140 7.83 -6.00 -16.57
C GLY A 140 6.51 -6.73 -16.82
N LEU A 141 5.47 -6.45 -16.01
CA LEU A 141 4.14 -6.99 -16.22
C LEU A 141 3.36 -6.15 -17.24
N LYS A 142 2.45 -6.81 -17.95
CA LYS A 142 1.44 -6.13 -18.78
C LYS A 142 0.36 -5.57 -17.85
N VAL A 143 0.07 -4.27 -17.96
CA VAL A 143 -0.98 -3.63 -17.17
C VAL A 143 -2.14 -3.27 -18.07
N LYS A 144 -3.36 -3.59 -17.64
CA LYS A 144 -4.61 -3.21 -18.27
C LYS A 144 -5.51 -2.56 -17.25
N GLU A 145 -6.32 -1.61 -17.70
CA GLU A 145 -7.30 -0.92 -16.87
C GLU A 145 -8.71 -1.35 -17.21
N TYR A 146 -9.58 -1.34 -16.21
CA TYR A 146 -11.03 -1.45 -16.41
C TYR A 146 -11.75 -0.33 -15.67
N SER A 147 -12.82 0.19 -16.30
CA SER A 147 -13.59 1.28 -15.74
C SER A 147 -14.55 0.74 -14.69
N TYR A 148 -14.20 0.89 -13.41
CA TYR A 148 -15.08 0.46 -12.32
C TYR A 148 -15.96 1.61 -11.78
N TYR A 149 -15.56 2.87 -12.03
CA TYR A 149 -16.28 4.05 -11.56
C TYR A 149 -16.95 4.79 -12.72
N ASP A 150 -18.24 5.01 -12.60
CA ASP A 150 -19.03 5.83 -13.54
C ASP A 150 -19.14 7.27 -13.01
N TYR A 151 -18.49 8.20 -13.67
CA TYR A 151 -18.51 9.62 -13.31
C TYR A 151 -19.87 10.29 -13.52
N SER A 152 -20.74 9.74 -14.36
CA SER A 152 -22.07 10.31 -14.65
C SER A 152 -23.06 9.97 -13.54
N THR A 153 -23.06 8.74 -13.08
CA THR A 153 -23.92 8.26 -12.01
C THR A 153 -23.30 8.39 -10.62
N LYS A 154 -21.98 8.65 -10.56
CA LYS A 154 -21.15 8.64 -9.33
C LYS A 154 -21.23 7.33 -8.57
N GLY A 155 -21.37 6.24 -9.31
CA GLY A 155 -21.55 4.88 -8.81
C GLY A 155 -20.58 3.89 -9.43
N LEU A 156 -20.88 2.60 -9.23
CA LEU A 156 -20.15 1.50 -9.85
C LEU A 156 -20.58 1.30 -11.29
N ASN A 157 -19.61 0.98 -12.15
CA ASN A 157 -19.85 0.54 -13.52
C ASN A 157 -19.81 -0.99 -13.57
N GLU A 158 -20.92 -1.61 -13.16
CA GLU A 158 -21.03 -3.08 -13.04
C GLU A 158 -20.83 -3.79 -14.39
N GLU A 159 -21.23 -3.14 -15.49
CA GLU A 159 -21.08 -3.72 -16.84
C GLU A 159 -19.61 -3.79 -17.29
N ALA A 160 -18.74 -2.91 -16.75
CA ALA A 160 -17.32 -2.87 -17.09
C ALA A 160 -16.44 -3.72 -16.15
N MET A 161 -16.99 -4.21 -15.05
CA MET A 161 -16.30 -5.08 -14.09
C MET A 161 -16.49 -6.56 -14.44
#